data_f42035520320dad39d1d7c80055d4d2e
#
_entry.id   f42035520320dad39d1d7c80055d4d2e
#
_cell.length_a   1.000
_cell.length_b   1.000
_cell.length_c   1.000
_cell.angle_alpha   90.00
_cell.angle_beta   90.00
_cell.angle_gamma   90.00
#
_symmetry.space_group_name_H-M   'P 1'
#
loop_
_entity.id
_entity.type
_entity.pdbx_description
1 polymer ?
#
loop_
_entity_poly.entity_id
_entity_poly.type
_entity_poly.pdbx_seq_one_letter_code
_entity_poly.pdbx_strand_id
1 'polypeptide(L)'
;MKRFIFTLVALSAFCLSAYAEVEGVKTHNVRLERNGDYMVVDMDIDISDIKVKSNRAVLVTPAIVNGDDSLNLASIGVYGRKRYYYYLREGRSALSGFSERSYRKSKRPDTVDYRSIIPYQEWMEGSHLVINRSLYGCCNQKLAGQRTVLVDNFATPSKDKVYYMPTFVYMKPYAEREKIREIKGSAYIDFPINKTEILPEYRNNKDELNKILQSINSVREDKDAIIVSLKIKGFASPEGTYAFNEYLAKERTAALVKYVSNLYNFDSAIIHTSFEAEDWAGLSARVAESNLEHKQAILDIIASDRDPDRKERLIREGYPEQYAYIFKYIYPALRHSDYSVEYIVRHYSDINEIKSIMATSPQKLSLEELYLLANEYEQGSNEHHEVFEVAVRMFPNDEIANLNAANSAMQKRDFDSAKRYLKRAGKSAEATYARGAYAAMVEDYQTARELFKQAEAAGIAQAAVTLAEMDTFINKK
;
A
#
# COMPACT_ATOMS: atom_id res chain seq x y z
N MET A 1 -17.86 61.98 -53.73
CA MET A 1 -16.91 61.60 -52.65
C MET A 1 -17.64 60.70 -51.63
N LYS A 2 -17.49 59.40 -51.75
CA LYS A 2 -18.11 58.43 -50.84
C LYS A 2 -16.99 57.90 -49.93
N ARG A 3 -17.08 58.21 -48.64
CA ARG A 3 -16.16 57.68 -47.61
C ARG A 3 -16.61 56.26 -47.22
N PHE A 4 -15.78 55.26 -47.48
CA PHE A 4 -15.92 53.92 -46.93
C PHE A 4 -15.32 53.88 -45.54
N ILE A 5 -16.13 53.56 -44.53
CA ILE A 5 -15.70 53.26 -43.16
C ILE A 5 -15.49 51.75 -43.08
N PHE A 6 -14.22 51.35 -42.91
CA PHE A 6 -13.87 49.96 -42.58
C PHE A 6 -14.02 49.77 -41.07
N THR A 7 -15.01 48.99 -40.66
CA THR A 7 -15.16 48.53 -39.29
C THR A 7 -14.30 47.26 -39.10
N LEU A 8 -13.22 47.40 -38.36
CA LEU A 8 -12.38 46.27 -37.97
C LEU A 8 -13.06 45.50 -36.81
N VAL A 9 -13.66 44.36 -37.10
CA VAL A 9 -14.15 43.44 -36.07
C VAL A 9 -12.94 42.62 -35.54
N ALA A 10 -12.46 43.00 -34.37
CA ALA A 10 -11.48 42.21 -33.65
C ALA A 10 -12.16 40.95 -33.06
N LEU A 11 -11.95 39.80 -33.70
CA LEU A 11 -12.34 38.51 -33.18
C LEU A 11 -11.36 38.16 -32.06
N SER A 12 -11.73 38.45 -30.81
CA SER A 12 -11.03 37.93 -29.65
C SER A 12 -11.33 36.42 -29.52
N ALA A 13 -10.41 35.63 -30.03
CA ALA A 13 -10.39 34.17 -29.78
C ALA A 13 -10.16 33.97 -28.29
N PHE A 14 -11.21 33.77 -27.53
CA PHE A 14 -11.15 33.18 -26.21
C PHE A 14 -10.62 31.74 -26.37
N CYS A 15 -9.31 31.52 -26.20
CA CYS A 15 -8.78 30.23 -25.94
C CYS A 15 -9.31 29.76 -24.58
N LEU A 16 -10.47 29.12 -24.58
CA LEU A 16 -10.87 28.23 -23.50
C LEU A 16 -9.86 27.09 -23.48
N SER A 17 -8.81 27.26 -22.68
CA SER A 17 -7.98 26.12 -22.26
C SER A 17 -8.91 25.16 -21.49
N ALA A 18 -9.40 24.14 -22.17
CA ALA A 18 -10.06 23.02 -21.53
C ALA A 18 -9.04 22.37 -20.59
N TYR A 19 -9.04 22.79 -19.33
CA TYR A 19 -8.29 22.08 -18.30
C TYR A 19 -8.87 20.67 -18.22
N ALA A 20 -8.06 19.68 -18.58
CA ALA A 20 -8.46 18.29 -18.47
C ALA A 20 -8.82 18.00 -17.01
N GLU A 21 -10.06 17.72 -16.76
CA GLU A 21 -10.56 17.38 -15.44
C GLU A 21 -9.91 16.08 -14.98
N VAL A 22 -9.43 16.03 -13.73
CA VAL A 22 -8.87 14.81 -13.14
C VAL A 22 -10.01 14.07 -12.46
N GLU A 23 -10.77 13.29 -13.25
CA GLU A 23 -11.91 12.50 -12.79
C GLU A 23 -11.47 11.21 -12.07
N GLY A 24 -12.40 10.59 -11.33
CA GLY A 24 -12.27 9.25 -10.78
C GLY A 24 -11.73 9.18 -9.36
N VAL A 25 -11.80 10.27 -8.59
CA VAL A 25 -11.52 10.30 -7.16
C VAL A 25 -12.78 10.71 -6.41
N LYS A 26 -13.25 9.87 -5.51
CA LYS A 26 -14.36 10.15 -4.59
C LYS A 26 -13.86 10.03 -3.16
N THR A 27 -14.49 10.74 -2.24
CA THR A 27 -14.15 10.68 -0.82
C THR A 27 -15.40 10.39 0.00
N HIS A 28 -15.24 9.55 1.00
CA HIS A 28 -16.31 9.16 1.93
C HIS A 28 -15.79 9.28 3.36
N ASN A 29 -16.70 9.37 4.33
CA ASN A 29 -16.39 9.39 5.77
C ASN A 29 -15.35 10.45 6.16
N VAL A 30 -15.42 11.64 5.50
CA VAL A 30 -14.44 12.71 5.68
C VAL A 30 -14.60 13.35 7.05
N ARG A 31 -13.49 13.43 7.80
CA ARG A 31 -13.41 14.08 9.11
C ARG A 31 -12.18 14.95 9.18
N LEU A 32 -12.35 16.09 9.81
CA LEU A 32 -11.30 17.02 10.23
C LEU A 32 -11.60 17.40 11.67
N GLU A 33 -10.79 16.94 12.60
CA GLU A 33 -11.06 17.11 14.04
C GLU A 33 -9.79 17.54 14.77
N ARG A 34 -9.94 18.36 15.79
CA ARG A 34 -8.88 18.65 16.75
C ARG A 34 -8.99 17.73 17.95
N ASN A 35 -7.94 16.97 18.24
CA ASN A 35 -7.81 16.13 19.41
C ASN A 35 -6.60 16.57 20.23
N GLY A 36 -6.86 17.38 21.25
CA GLY A 36 -5.80 17.99 22.05
C GLY A 36 -4.91 18.93 21.20
N ASP A 37 -3.62 18.63 21.14
CA ASP A 37 -2.62 19.41 20.40
C ASP A 37 -2.44 18.92 18.93
N TYR A 38 -3.38 18.11 18.46
CA TYR A 38 -3.28 17.51 17.12
C TYR A 38 -4.52 17.77 16.28
N MET A 39 -4.29 17.94 14.98
CA MET A 39 -5.32 17.88 13.94
C MET A 39 -5.33 16.48 13.35
N VAL A 40 -6.50 15.84 13.33
CA VAL A 40 -6.73 14.53 12.73
C VAL A 40 -7.51 14.71 11.44
N VAL A 41 -6.97 14.17 10.37
CA VAL A 41 -7.64 14.08 9.06
C VAL A 41 -7.89 12.60 8.80
N ASP A 42 -9.15 12.23 8.59
CA ASP A 42 -9.57 10.85 8.35
C ASP A 42 -10.59 10.79 7.22
N MET A 43 -10.41 9.88 6.26
CA MET A 43 -11.32 9.70 5.13
C MET A 43 -11.04 8.43 4.34
N ASP A 44 -12.04 7.94 3.66
CA ASP A 44 -11.89 6.92 2.63
C ASP A 44 -11.75 7.57 1.26
N ILE A 45 -10.68 7.28 0.53
CA ILE A 45 -10.43 7.80 -0.80
C ILE A 45 -10.60 6.67 -1.82
N ASP A 46 -11.71 6.71 -2.56
CA ASP A 46 -11.96 5.80 -3.67
C ASP A 46 -11.15 6.26 -4.90
N ILE A 47 -10.28 5.38 -5.37
CA ILE A 47 -9.40 5.58 -6.51
C ILE A 47 -9.67 4.58 -7.65
N SER A 48 -10.74 3.79 -7.53
CA SER A 48 -11.11 2.73 -8.49
C SER A 48 -11.33 3.24 -9.91
N ASP A 49 -11.93 4.43 -10.03
CA ASP A 49 -12.31 5.03 -11.31
C ASP A 49 -11.18 5.85 -11.97
N ILE A 50 -10.01 5.99 -11.33
CA ILE A 50 -8.90 6.79 -11.89
C ILE A 50 -8.42 6.18 -13.21
N LYS A 51 -8.56 6.95 -14.30
CA LYS A 51 -8.06 6.60 -15.63
C LYS A 51 -6.73 7.28 -15.89
N VAL A 52 -5.64 6.52 -15.93
CA VAL A 52 -4.31 7.04 -16.19
C VAL A 52 -3.64 6.33 -17.36
N LYS A 53 -3.03 7.10 -18.30
CA LYS A 53 -2.24 6.56 -19.42
C LYS A 53 -0.91 6.00 -18.93
N SER A 54 -0.31 5.06 -19.68
CA SER A 54 0.90 4.31 -19.27
C SER A 54 2.09 5.19 -18.83
N ASN A 55 2.25 6.37 -19.45
CA ASN A 55 3.34 7.31 -19.16
C ASN A 55 2.93 8.49 -18.25
N ARG A 56 1.77 8.43 -17.61
CA ARG A 56 1.24 9.49 -16.74
C ARG A 56 1.05 8.99 -15.31
N ALA A 57 0.86 9.94 -14.39
CA ALA A 57 0.48 9.67 -13.00
C ALA A 57 -0.59 10.67 -12.55
N VAL A 58 -1.49 10.22 -11.69
CA VAL A 58 -2.41 11.06 -10.93
C VAL A 58 -1.94 11.08 -9.49
N LEU A 59 -1.74 12.26 -8.94
CA LEU A 59 -1.39 12.48 -7.54
C LEU A 59 -2.60 13.10 -6.83
N VAL A 60 -3.02 12.50 -5.74
CA VAL A 60 -4.11 12.93 -4.87
C VAL A 60 -3.49 13.37 -3.56
N THR A 61 -3.55 14.66 -3.26
CA THR A 61 -2.90 15.26 -2.09
C THR A 61 -3.94 16.01 -1.26
N PRO A 62 -4.35 15.48 -0.11
CA PRO A 62 -5.12 16.25 0.85
C PRO A 62 -4.28 17.40 1.40
N ALA A 63 -4.92 18.51 1.73
CA ALA A 63 -4.26 19.66 2.34
C ALA A 63 -5.20 20.42 3.26
N ILE A 64 -4.66 21.02 4.30
CA ILE A 64 -5.36 22.00 5.15
C ILE A 64 -4.97 23.39 4.64
N VAL A 65 -5.96 24.25 4.46
CA VAL A 65 -5.76 25.58 3.87
C VAL A 65 -6.56 26.63 4.64
N ASN A 66 -5.92 27.74 4.99
CA ASN A 66 -6.58 28.91 5.56
C ASN A 66 -5.89 30.19 5.06
N GLY A 67 -6.58 30.89 4.16
CA GLY A 67 -5.98 32.07 3.48
C GLY A 67 -4.71 31.70 2.72
N ASP A 68 -3.61 32.35 3.09
CA ASP A 68 -2.28 32.10 2.50
C ASP A 68 -1.53 30.90 3.13
N ASP A 69 -1.98 30.45 4.30
CA ASP A 69 -1.39 29.32 4.98
C ASP A 69 -1.91 28.00 4.41
N SER A 70 -1.01 27.05 4.21
CA SER A 70 -1.36 25.72 3.71
C SER A 70 -0.38 24.66 4.15
N LEU A 71 -0.92 23.47 4.45
CA LEU A 71 -0.13 22.29 4.77
C LEU A 71 -0.59 21.11 3.90
N ASN A 72 0.27 20.65 3.00
CA ASN A 72 0.04 19.45 2.23
C ASN A 72 0.31 18.21 3.10
N LEU A 73 -0.61 17.26 3.06
CA LEU A 73 -0.49 15.99 3.75
C LEU A 73 0.07 14.90 2.83
N ALA A 74 0.28 13.70 3.36
CA ALA A 74 0.79 12.57 2.58
C ALA A 74 -0.06 12.31 1.33
N SER A 75 0.59 12.14 0.19
CA SER A 75 -0.08 11.97 -1.10
C SER A 75 -0.38 10.51 -1.41
N ILE A 76 -1.37 10.28 -2.28
CA ILE A 76 -1.65 9.00 -2.92
C ILE A 76 -1.34 9.13 -4.41
N GLY A 77 -0.42 8.30 -4.92
CA GLY A 77 -0.02 8.30 -6.32
C GLY A 77 -0.59 7.09 -7.08
N VAL A 78 -1.30 7.33 -8.18
CA VAL A 78 -1.74 6.27 -9.11
C VAL A 78 -0.99 6.42 -10.44
N TYR A 79 -0.17 5.44 -10.75
CA TYR A 79 0.78 5.50 -11.86
C TYR A 79 0.37 4.55 -12.98
N GLY A 80 0.46 5.03 -14.22
CA GLY A 80 0.46 4.17 -15.40
C GLY A 80 1.74 3.32 -15.46
N ARG A 81 1.70 2.19 -16.18
CA ARG A 81 2.78 1.17 -16.15
C ARG A 81 4.19 1.75 -16.38
N LYS A 82 4.42 2.49 -17.46
CA LYS A 82 5.76 3.06 -17.76
C LYS A 82 6.17 4.09 -16.71
N ARG A 83 5.22 4.92 -16.26
CA ARG A 83 5.49 5.95 -15.26
C ARG A 83 5.80 5.37 -13.89
N TYR A 84 5.15 4.25 -13.50
CA TYR A 84 5.41 3.56 -12.25
C TYR A 84 6.85 3.06 -12.14
N TYR A 85 7.37 2.44 -13.20
CA TYR A 85 8.76 1.98 -13.21
C TYR A 85 9.77 3.13 -13.27
N TYR A 86 9.43 4.22 -13.94
CA TYR A 86 10.24 5.44 -13.90
C TYR A 86 10.30 5.98 -12.46
N TYR A 87 9.17 6.10 -11.77
CA TYR A 87 9.06 6.52 -10.38
C TYR A 87 9.92 5.66 -9.43
N LEU A 88 9.89 4.34 -9.58
CA LEU A 88 10.71 3.44 -8.76
C LEU A 88 12.21 3.66 -8.96
N ARG A 89 12.66 4.02 -10.16
CA ARG A 89 14.07 4.31 -10.46
C ARG A 89 14.53 5.65 -9.89
N GLU A 90 13.69 6.66 -9.95
CA GLU A 90 14.00 8.03 -9.49
C GLU A 90 13.82 8.21 -7.97
N GLY A 91 13.33 7.18 -7.29
CA GLY A 91 12.97 7.26 -5.88
C GLY A 91 11.58 7.87 -5.60
N ARG A 92 11.10 7.68 -4.37
CA ARG A 92 9.72 8.04 -3.97
C ARG A 92 9.43 9.53 -3.87
N SER A 93 10.46 10.38 -3.92
CA SER A 93 10.34 11.84 -3.82
C SER A 93 10.14 12.54 -5.17
N ALA A 94 10.15 11.81 -6.29
CA ALA A 94 10.21 12.40 -7.64
C ALA A 94 8.98 13.25 -8.04
N LEU A 95 7.82 13.06 -7.42
CA LEU A 95 6.61 13.86 -7.71
C LEU A 95 6.17 14.74 -6.57
N SER A 96 6.11 14.24 -5.35
CA SER A 96 5.47 14.95 -4.23
C SER A 96 6.45 15.66 -3.30
N GLY A 97 7.70 15.23 -3.24
CA GLY A 97 8.65 15.70 -2.21
C GLY A 97 8.26 15.32 -0.76
N PHE A 98 7.12 14.63 -0.57
CA PHE A 98 6.55 14.22 0.71
C PHE A 98 6.29 12.71 0.74
N SER A 99 5.93 12.22 1.92
CA SER A 99 5.46 10.83 2.06
C SER A 99 4.33 10.53 1.07
N GLU A 100 4.49 9.49 0.27
CA GLU A 100 3.53 9.09 -0.77
C GLU A 100 3.25 7.59 -0.72
N ARG A 101 1.95 7.23 -0.78
CA ARG A 101 1.52 5.86 -1.04
C ARG A 101 1.33 5.68 -2.54
N SER A 102 2.20 4.92 -3.19
CA SER A 102 2.23 4.80 -4.65
C SER A 102 1.68 3.47 -5.11
N TYR A 103 0.73 3.53 -6.05
CA TYR A 103 0.09 2.36 -6.63
C TYR A 103 0.25 2.33 -8.15
N ARG A 104 0.53 1.14 -8.69
CA ARG A 104 0.39 0.92 -10.12
C ARG A 104 -1.09 0.75 -10.47
N LYS A 105 -1.58 1.41 -11.53
CA LYS A 105 -2.99 1.38 -11.97
C LYS A 105 -3.64 -0.01 -11.91
N SER A 106 -2.93 -1.06 -12.35
CA SER A 106 -3.45 -2.43 -12.40
C SER A 106 -3.32 -3.22 -11.08
N LYS A 107 -2.72 -2.64 -10.04
CA LYS A 107 -2.50 -3.27 -8.72
C LYS A 107 -2.77 -2.27 -7.60
N ARG A 108 -3.81 -1.47 -7.71
CA ARG A 108 -4.26 -0.55 -6.67
C ARG A 108 -5.48 -1.11 -5.96
N PRO A 109 -5.71 -0.76 -4.70
CA PRO A 109 -6.99 -1.01 -4.04
C PRO A 109 -8.07 -0.12 -4.68
N ASP A 110 -9.33 -0.47 -4.53
CA ASP A 110 -10.45 0.39 -4.95
C ASP A 110 -10.54 1.61 -4.03
N THR A 111 -10.42 1.40 -2.73
CA THR A 111 -10.47 2.45 -1.72
C THR A 111 -9.19 2.44 -0.87
N VAL A 112 -8.67 3.61 -0.56
CA VAL A 112 -7.56 3.82 0.37
C VAL A 112 -8.10 4.45 1.64
N ASP A 113 -7.93 3.74 2.74
CA ASP A 113 -8.12 4.28 4.08
C ASP A 113 -7.00 5.31 4.33
N TYR A 114 -7.39 6.59 4.36
CA TYR A 114 -6.47 7.71 4.48
C TYR A 114 -6.58 8.34 5.85
N ARG A 115 -5.44 8.45 6.51
CA ARG A 115 -5.33 9.09 7.78
C ARG A 115 -4.05 9.87 7.92
N SER A 116 -4.16 11.04 8.52
CA SER A 116 -3.03 11.90 8.87
C SER A 116 -3.27 12.56 10.22
N ILE A 117 -2.26 12.52 11.08
CA ILE A 117 -2.26 13.25 12.36
C ILE A 117 -1.09 14.20 12.32
N ILE A 118 -1.37 15.45 12.56
CA ILE A 118 -0.39 16.52 12.50
C ILE A 118 -0.52 17.40 13.75
N PRO A 119 0.56 18.03 14.22
CA PRO A 119 0.46 19.01 15.29
C PRO A 119 -0.51 20.14 14.92
N TYR A 120 -1.41 20.48 15.82
CA TYR A 120 -2.31 21.60 15.63
C TYR A 120 -1.54 22.91 15.70
N GLN A 121 -1.85 23.84 14.82
CA GLN A 121 -1.34 25.20 14.80
C GLN A 121 -2.52 26.17 14.78
N GLU A 122 -2.39 27.33 15.41
CA GLU A 122 -3.51 28.29 15.56
C GLU A 122 -4.13 28.73 14.23
N TRP A 123 -3.33 28.84 13.18
CA TRP A 123 -3.84 29.18 11.84
C TRP A 123 -4.80 28.15 11.25
N MET A 124 -4.82 26.93 11.80
CA MET A 124 -5.73 25.84 11.37
C MET A 124 -7.17 26.06 11.84
N GLU A 125 -7.41 26.98 12.81
CA GLU A 125 -8.77 27.39 13.15
C GLU A 125 -9.43 28.10 11.98
N GLY A 126 -10.65 27.76 11.61
CA GLY A 126 -11.33 28.29 10.44
C GLY A 126 -10.81 27.76 9.09
N SER A 127 -9.91 26.78 9.10
CA SER A 127 -9.34 26.21 7.87
C SER A 127 -10.31 25.33 7.10
N HIS A 128 -9.93 25.01 5.87
CA HIS A 128 -10.64 24.09 5.00
C HIS A 128 -9.78 22.85 4.77
N LEU A 129 -10.39 21.66 4.81
CA LEU A 129 -9.77 20.48 4.27
C LEU A 129 -10.07 20.40 2.79
N VAL A 130 -9.04 20.39 1.97
CA VAL A 130 -9.16 20.29 0.52
C VAL A 130 -8.46 19.05 0.00
N ILE A 131 -8.90 18.54 -1.14
CA ILE A 131 -8.19 17.50 -1.88
C ILE A 131 -7.72 18.06 -3.23
N ASN A 132 -6.40 18.02 -3.43
CA ASN A 132 -5.77 18.43 -4.68
C ASN A 132 -5.54 17.19 -5.54
N ARG A 133 -6.09 17.18 -6.75
CA ARG A 133 -5.87 16.14 -7.75
C ARG A 133 -5.00 16.71 -8.86
N SER A 134 -3.87 16.08 -9.14
CA SER A 134 -2.91 16.57 -10.13
C SER A 134 -2.52 15.47 -11.11
N LEU A 135 -2.59 15.76 -12.39
CA LEU A 135 -2.15 14.87 -13.47
C LEU A 135 -0.73 15.26 -13.90
N TYR A 136 0.17 14.30 -13.89
CA TYR A 136 1.56 14.47 -14.32
C TYR A 136 1.86 13.66 -15.58
N GLY A 137 2.64 14.28 -16.49
CA GLY A 137 3.18 13.66 -17.69
C GLY A 137 4.51 12.93 -17.45
N CYS A 138 5.22 12.67 -18.53
CA CYS A 138 6.64 12.36 -18.45
C CYS A 138 7.40 13.58 -17.90
N CYS A 139 8.61 13.39 -17.37
CA CYS A 139 9.51 14.46 -16.90
C CYS A 139 8.91 15.37 -15.79
N ASN A 140 8.03 14.83 -14.93
CA ASN A 140 7.42 15.53 -13.79
C ASN A 140 6.59 16.79 -14.14
N GLN A 141 6.24 16.99 -15.41
CA GLN A 141 5.42 18.12 -15.82
C GLN A 141 3.98 17.94 -15.33
N LYS A 142 3.47 18.90 -14.54
CA LYS A 142 2.05 18.97 -14.18
C LYS A 142 1.23 19.38 -15.40
N LEU A 143 0.30 18.54 -15.81
CA LEU A 143 -0.54 18.73 -17.00
C LEU A 143 -1.90 19.32 -16.66
N ALA A 144 -2.46 18.96 -15.51
CA ALA A 144 -3.75 19.42 -15.03
C ALA A 144 -3.78 19.37 -13.50
N GLY A 145 -4.67 20.13 -12.89
CA GLY A 145 -4.92 20.10 -11.46
C GLY A 145 -6.34 20.56 -11.14
N GLN A 146 -6.93 19.93 -10.14
CA GLN A 146 -8.26 20.27 -9.62
C GLN A 146 -8.21 20.25 -8.10
N ARG A 147 -8.87 21.20 -7.47
CA ARG A 147 -9.05 21.27 -6.01
C ARG A 147 -10.53 21.15 -5.68
N THR A 148 -10.82 20.37 -4.65
CA THR A 148 -12.18 20.25 -4.10
C THR A 148 -12.11 20.46 -2.60
N VAL A 149 -13.01 21.27 -2.05
CA VAL A 149 -13.18 21.44 -0.60
C VAL A 149 -13.97 20.25 -0.10
N LEU A 150 -13.48 19.60 0.95
CA LEU A 150 -14.08 18.44 1.61
C LEU A 150 -14.76 18.82 2.93
N VAL A 151 -14.08 19.67 3.70
CA VAL A 151 -14.60 20.27 4.96
C VAL A 151 -14.39 21.76 4.85
N ASP A 152 -15.46 22.51 5.10
CA ASP A 152 -15.46 23.96 5.08
C ASP A 152 -15.48 24.49 6.51
N ASN A 153 -14.68 25.51 6.79
CA ASN A 153 -14.66 26.24 8.07
C ASN A 153 -14.54 25.33 9.32
N PHE A 154 -13.37 24.70 9.49
CA PHE A 154 -13.08 23.93 10.70
C PHE A 154 -13.18 24.78 11.95
N ALA A 155 -13.94 24.31 12.94
CA ALA A 155 -14.05 24.94 14.26
C ALA A 155 -13.68 23.95 15.36
N THR A 156 -12.80 24.38 16.27
CA THR A 156 -12.45 23.58 17.43
C THR A 156 -13.66 23.45 18.38
N PRO A 157 -14.07 22.26 18.80
CA PRO A 157 -15.09 22.09 19.84
C PRO A 157 -14.68 22.84 21.13
N SER A 158 -15.64 23.44 21.84
CA SER A 158 -15.34 24.21 23.06
C SER A 158 -14.60 23.38 24.12
N LYS A 159 -13.63 24.01 24.82
CA LYS A 159 -12.71 23.36 25.76
C LYS A 159 -13.35 22.85 27.09
N ASP A 160 -14.63 23.04 27.27
CA ASP A 160 -15.24 22.94 28.63
C ASP A 160 -15.67 21.53 29.07
N LYS A 161 -15.52 20.49 28.20
CA LYS A 161 -15.89 19.13 28.59
C LYS A 161 -14.67 18.37 29.12
N VAL A 162 -14.66 18.14 30.45
CA VAL A 162 -13.68 17.26 31.07
C VAL A 162 -14.00 15.81 30.71
N TYR A 163 -13.03 15.12 30.10
CA TYR A 163 -13.17 13.74 29.68
C TYR A 163 -12.34 12.81 30.55
N TYR A 164 -12.86 11.62 30.77
CA TYR A 164 -12.10 10.59 31.46
C TYR A 164 -10.93 10.12 30.59
N MET A 165 -9.74 9.97 31.18
CA MET A 165 -8.53 9.47 30.54
C MET A 165 -8.00 8.28 31.34
N PRO A 166 -8.14 7.03 30.84
CA PRO A 166 -7.60 5.85 31.53
C PRO A 166 -6.09 5.76 31.40
N THR A 167 -5.46 4.97 32.28
CA THR A 167 -4.08 4.52 32.05
C THR A 167 -4.03 3.55 30.89
N PHE A 168 -3.05 3.68 29.97
CA PHE A 168 -2.89 2.80 28.83
C PHE A 168 -1.85 1.72 29.13
N VAL A 169 -2.15 0.48 28.75
CA VAL A 169 -1.26 -0.68 28.90
C VAL A 169 -0.70 -1.05 27.53
N TYR A 170 0.56 -0.73 27.31
CA TYR A 170 1.29 -1.10 26.09
C TYR A 170 1.89 -2.49 26.22
N MET A 171 1.83 -3.25 25.15
CA MET A 171 2.35 -4.63 25.13
C MET A 171 3.67 -4.69 24.38
N LYS A 172 4.70 -5.30 25.04
CA LYS A 172 5.97 -5.56 24.39
C LYS A 172 5.79 -6.65 23.33
N PRO A 173 6.18 -6.39 22.06
CA PRO A 173 6.15 -7.41 21.03
C PRO A 173 7.15 -8.54 21.29
N TYR A 174 6.89 -9.70 20.68
CA TYR A 174 7.86 -10.79 20.69
C TYR A 174 9.05 -10.44 19.81
N ALA A 175 10.24 -10.82 20.25
CA ALA A 175 11.46 -10.69 19.46
C ALA A 175 11.39 -11.59 18.23
N GLU A 176 11.64 -11.04 17.05
CA GLU A 176 11.91 -11.86 15.87
C GLU A 176 13.28 -12.56 16.09
N ARG A 177 13.32 -13.88 15.98
CA ARG A 177 14.59 -14.62 16.08
C ARG A 177 15.53 -14.27 14.93
N GLU A 178 14.98 -14.16 13.73
CA GLU A 178 15.64 -13.72 12.50
C GLU A 178 14.71 -12.80 11.75
N LYS A 179 15.19 -11.63 11.36
CA LYS A 179 14.40 -10.66 10.58
C LYS A 179 14.44 -11.03 9.11
N ILE A 180 13.63 -12.02 8.72
CA ILE A 180 13.52 -12.43 7.33
C ILE A 180 12.62 -11.43 6.58
N ARG A 181 13.11 -10.93 5.48
CA ARG A 181 12.40 -10.02 4.57
C ARG A 181 12.42 -10.60 3.16
N GLU A 182 11.49 -10.16 2.32
CA GLU A 182 11.31 -10.71 0.99
C GLU A 182 11.00 -9.61 -0.04
N ILE A 183 11.68 -9.70 -1.18
CA ILE A 183 11.37 -8.91 -2.38
C ILE A 183 10.84 -9.87 -3.44
N LYS A 184 9.61 -9.64 -3.91
CA LYS A 184 8.96 -10.44 -4.96
C LYS A 184 8.79 -9.63 -6.23
N GLY A 185 8.87 -10.33 -7.36
CA GLY A 185 8.57 -9.74 -8.64
C GLY A 185 8.29 -10.79 -9.71
N SER A 186 7.84 -10.31 -10.87
CA SER A 186 7.66 -11.12 -12.06
C SER A 186 8.41 -10.50 -13.23
N ALA A 187 9.12 -11.31 -14.00
CA ALA A 187 9.82 -10.92 -15.21
C ALA A 187 9.24 -11.67 -16.42
N TYR A 188 9.06 -10.93 -17.51
CA TYR A 188 8.48 -11.43 -18.76
C TYR A 188 9.57 -11.55 -19.81
N ILE A 189 10.39 -12.59 -19.69
CA ILE A 189 11.51 -12.83 -20.57
C ILE A 189 11.02 -13.47 -21.86
N ASP A 190 11.30 -12.83 -22.98
CA ASP A 190 10.98 -13.33 -24.31
C ASP A 190 12.05 -14.32 -24.81
N PHE A 191 11.59 -15.42 -25.36
CA PHE A 191 12.45 -16.41 -26.03
C PHE A 191 12.08 -16.49 -27.51
N PRO A 192 13.05 -16.69 -28.42
CA PRO A 192 12.73 -17.06 -29.80
C PRO A 192 11.89 -18.35 -29.83
N ILE A 193 11.13 -18.54 -30.90
CA ILE A 193 10.24 -19.71 -31.05
C ILE A 193 11.02 -21.00 -30.80
N ASN A 194 10.51 -21.86 -29.92
CA ASN A 194 11.09 -23.14 -29.53
C ASN A 194 12.51 -23.04 -28.93
N LYS A 195 12.93 -21.87 -28.45
CA LYS A 195 14.22 -21.67 -27.79
C LYS A 195 14.07 -21.46 -26.29
N THR A 196 15.12 -21.79 -25.58
CA THR A 196 15.21 -21.68 -24.12
C THR A 196 16.42 -20.86 -23.69
N GLU A 197 17.24 -20.40 -24.63
CA GLU A 197 18.40 -19.54 -24.36
C GLU A 197 17.95 -18.10 -24.11
N ILE A 198 18.47 -17.49 -23.04
CA ILE A 198 18.25 -16.07 -22.76
C ILE A 198 19.16 -15.22 -23.63
N LEU A 199 18.54 -14.39 -24.46
CA LEU A 199 19.21 -13.39 -25.27
C LEU A 199 18.88 -12.02 -24.66
N PRO A 200 19.80 -11.34 -23.94
CA PRO A 200 19.52 -10.09 -23.25
C PRO A 200 19.03 -8.97 -24.17
N GLU A 201 19.56 -8.90 -25.39
CA GLU A 201 19.19 -7.87 -26.38
C GLU A 201 17.94 -8.24 -27.22
N TYR A 202 17.29 -9.40 -26.93
CA TYR A 202 16.09 -9.81 -27.66
C TYR A 202 14.86 -9.13 -27.08
N ARG A 203 14.18 -8.34 -27.91
CA ARG A 203 12.97 -7.57 -27.53
C ARG A 203 13.17 -6.71 -26.27
N ASN A 204 12.40 -7.00 -25.21
CA ASN A 204 12.45 -6.24 -23.96
C ASN A 204 13.22 -6.96 -22.84
N ASN A 205 14.00 -8.00 -23.18
CA ASN A 205 14.66 -8.83 -22.17
C ASN A 205 15.59 -8.05 -21.25
N LYS A 206 16.28 -7.06 -21.78
CA LYS A 206 17.17 -6.20 -20.97
C LYS A 206 16.45 -5.55 -19.81
N ASP A 207 15.27 -4.97 -20.04
CA ASP A 207 14.48 -4.32 -18.99
C ASP A 207 13.91 -5.36 -18.01
N GLU A 208 13.48 -6.51 -18.51
CA GLU A 208 12.92 -7.58 -17.69
C GLU A 208 13.98 -8.25 -16.80
N LEU A 209 15.15 -8.53 -17.34
CA LEU A 209 16.30 -9.03 -16.57
C LEU A 209 16.75 -8.00 -15.53
N ASN A 210 16.82 -6.73 -15.90
CA ASN A 210 17.20 -5.66 -14.98
C ASN A 210 16.27 -5.58 -13.74
N LYS A 211 15.00 -5.95 -13.81
CA LYS A 211 14.13 -6.00 -12.62
C LYS A 211 14.63 -7.00 -11.58
N ILE A 212 15.02 -8.19 -12.05
CA ILE A 212 15.56 -9.24 -11.17
C ILE A 212 16.89 -8.76 -10.58
N LEU A 213 17.79 -8.24 -11.43
CA LEU A 213 19.09 -7.75 -11.00
C LEU A 213 19.00 -6.60 -10.01
N GLN A 214 18.08 -5.65 -10.22
CA GLN A 214 17.82 -4.55 -9.28
C GLN A 214 17.32 -5.06 -7.92
N SER A 215 16.43 -6.06 -7.92
CA SER A 215 15.96 -6.66 -6.66
C SER A 215 17.09 -7.35 -5.90
N ILE A 216 17.98 -8.05 -6.60
CA ILE A 216 19.16 -8.69 -6.00
C ILE A 216 20.16 -7.64 -5.51
N ASN A 217 20.48 -6.64 -6.34
CA ASN A 217 21.47 -5.62 -6.01
C ASN A 217 21.01 -4.73 -4.85
N SER A 218 19.73 -4.41 -4.76
CA SER A 218 19.20 -3.62 -3.62
C SER A 218 19.46 -4.28 -2.27
N VAL A 219 19.52 -5.62 -2.22
CA VAL A 219 19.88 -6.35 -1.00
C VAL A 219 21.38 -6.50 -0.85
N ARG A 220 22.10 -6.80 -1.93
CA ARG A 220 23.57 -7.01 -1.88
C ARG A 220 24.36 -5.74 -1.53
N GLU A 221 23.85 -4.58 -1.95
CA GLU A 221 24.45 -3.27 -1.64
C GLU A 221 24.10 -2.81 -0.22
N ASP A 222 23.17 -3.49 0.43
CA ASP A 222 22.81 -3.22 1.81
C ASP A 222 23.71 -3.98 2.78
N LYS A 223 24.57 -3.24 3.50
CA LYS A 223 25.51 -3.81 4.48
C LYS A 223 24.82 -4.52 5.66
N ASP A 224 23.55 -4.25 5.88
CA ASP A 224 22.76 -4.79 6.98
C ASP A 224 21.96 -6.03 6.58
N ALA A 225 22.05 -6.45 5.31
CA ALA A 225 21.25 -7.52 4.75
C ALA A 225 22.12 -8.63 4.14
N ILE A 226 21.68 -9.87 4.29
CA ILE A 226 22.31 -11.05 3.70
C ILE A 226 21.23 -11.86 2.98
N ILE A 227 21.43 -12.12 1.68
CA ILE A 227 20.52 -12.98 0.90
C ILE A 227 20.66 -14.42 1.41
N VAL A 228 19.55 -15.04 1.76
CA VAL A 228 19.49 -16.42 2.26
C VAL A 228 18.74 -17.36 1.34
N SER A 229 17.89 -16.83 0.44
CA SER A 229 17.16 -17.64 -0.53
C SER A 229 16.83 -16.81 -1.77
N LEU A 230 17.03 -17.44 -2.93
CA LEU A 230 16.58 -16.93 -4.23
C LEU A 230 15.66 -17.99 -4.84
N LYS A 231 14.37 -17.68 -4.94
CA LYS A 231 13.38 -18.57 -5.55
C LYS A 231 13.05 -18.06 -6.94
N ILE A 232 13.05 -18.95 -7.92
CA ILE A 232 12.67 -18.65 -9.31
C ILE A 232 11.68 -19.71 -9.76
N LYS A 233 10.47 -19.28 -10.16
CA LYS A 233 9.42 -20.14 -10.72
C LYS A 233 9.07 -19.68 -12.12
N GLY A 234 9.30 -20.51 -13.11
CA GLY A 234 8.95 -20.23 -14.50
C GLY A 234 7.59 -20.79 -14.87
N PHE A 235 6.94 -20.12 -15.83
CA PHE A 235 5.62 -20.48 -16.33
C PHE A 235 5.61 -20.48 -17.85
N ALA A 236 4.84 -21.43 -18.43
CA ALA A 236 4.46 -21.35 -19.83
C ALA A 236 2.95 -21.07 -19.95
N SER A 237 2.53 -20.71 -21.14
CA SER A 237 1.11 -20.51 -21.47
C SER A 237 0.48 -21.82 -21.92
N PRO A 238 -0.84 -22.02 -21.70
CA PRO A 238 -1.58 -23.22 -22.11
C PRO A 238 -1.79 -23.29 -23.64
N GLU A 239 -0.75 -23.11 -24.41
CA GLU A 239 -0.77 -23.27 -25.88
C GLU A 239 0.16 -24.41 -26.30
N GLY A 240 -0.33 -25.31 -27.13
CA GLY A 240 0.41 -26.52 -27.50
C GLY A 240 0.12 -27.67 -26.54
N THR A 241 1.04 -28.66 -26.49
CA THR A 241 0.84 -29.80 -25.60
C THR A 241 1.43 -29.53 -24.22
N TYR A 242 0.78 -30.06 -23.19
CA TYR A 242 1.25 -29.96 -21.80
C TYR A 242 2.71 -30.40 -21.65
N ALA A 243 3.06 -31.56 -22.23
CA ALA A 243 4.43 -32.10 -22.15
C ALA A 243 5.48 -31.15 -22.78
N PHE A 244 5.14 -30.45 -23.87
CA PHE A 244 6.04 -29.48 -24.49
C PHE A 244 6.13 -28.18 -23.66
N ASN A 245 5.02 -27.73 -23.09
CA ASN A 245 4.99 -26.57 -22.21
C ASN A 245 5.77 -26.84 -20.91
N GLU A 246 5.67 -28.06 -20.36
CA GLU A 246 6.47 -28.50 -19.23
C GLU A 246 7.97 -28.41 -19.54
N TYR A 247 8.40 -28.96 -20.67
CA TYR A 247 9.78 -28.85 -21.12
C TYR A 247 10.23 -27.40 -21.25
N LEU A 248 9.43 -26.53 -21.91
CA LEU A 248 9.77 -25.12 -22.07
C LEU A 248 9.84 -24.37 -20.74
N ALA A 249 8.87 -24.57 -19.84
CA ALA A 249 8.86 -23.94 -18.52
C ALA A 249 10.11 -24.33 -17.73
N LYS A 250 10.43 -25.62 -17.68
CA LYS A 250 11.62 -26.14 -16.99
C LYS A 250 12.92 -25.58 -17.55
N GLU A 251 13.16 -25.68 -18.85
CA GLU A 251 14.40 -25.27 -19.47
C GLU A 251 14.60 -23.74 -19.44
N ARG A 252 13.53 -22.96 -19.62
CA ARG A 252 13.57 -21.50 -19.49
C ARG A 252 13.86 -21.05 -18.07
N THR A 253 13.29 -21.75 -17.07
CA THR A 253 13.63 -21.51 -15.67
C THR A 253 15.11 -21.80 -15.40
N ALA A 254 15.61 -22.94 -15.88
CA ALA A 254 17.01 -23.31 -15.74
C ALA A 254 17.96 -22.30 -16.42
N ALA A 255 17.58 -21.80 -17.59
CA ALA A 255 18.34 -20.76 -18.28
C ALA A 255 18.40 -19.44 -17.50
N LEU A 256 17.28 -19.03 -16.86
CA LEU A 256 17.25 -17.82 -16.02
C LEU A 256 18.11 -17.99 -14.76
N VAL A 257 18.00 -19.13 -14.12
CA VAL A 257 18.85 -19.48 -12.95
C VAL A 257 20.33 -19.42 -13.33
N LYS A 258 20.70 -20.04 -14.46
CA LYS A 258 22.09 -20.01 -14.95
C LYS A 258 22.55 -18.57 -15.27
N TYR A 259 21.69 -17.76 -15.86
CA TYR A 259 21.99 -16.35 -16.15
C TYR A 259 22.30 -15.57 -14.85
N VAL A 260 21.43 -15.68 -13.85
CA VAL A 260 21.60 -14.99 -12.57
C VAL A 260 22.81 -15.53 -11.81
N SER A 261 22.99 -16.85 -11.75
CA SER A 261 24.12 -17.48 -11.06
C SER A 261 25.48 -17.08 -11.65
N ASN A 262 25.58 -16.97 -12.96
CA ASN A 262 26.81 -16.53 -13.62
C ASN A 262 27.20 -15.09 -13.28
N LEU A 263 26.20 -14.22 -13.00
CA LEU A 263 26.45 -12.81 -12.65
C LEU A 263 26.87 -12.63 -11.17
N TYR A 264 26.33 -13.44 -10.27
CA TYR A 264 26.45 -13.19 -8.84
C TYR A 264 27.23 -14.25 -8.06
N ASN A 265 27.56 -15.37 -8.69
CA ASN A 265 28.28 -16.48 -8.07
C ASN A 265 27.64 -16.91 -6.73
N PHE A 266 26.31 -17.04 -6.71
CA PHE A 266 25.60 -17.53 -5.53
C PHE A 266 25.93 -18.98 -5.22
N ASP A 267 25.92 -19.34 -3.93
CA ASP A 267 25.89 -20.73 -3.52
C ASP A 267 24.61 -21.39 -4.06
N SER A 268 24.77 -22.54 -4.70
CA SER A 268 23.64 -23.31 -5.21
C SER A 268 22.62 -23.72 -4.12
N ALA A 269 23.06 -23.80 -2.87
CA ALA A 269 22.19 -24.15 -1.74
C ALA A 269 21.09 -23.11 -1.47
N ILE A 270 21.30 -21.84 -1.84
CA ILE A 270 20.30 -20.79 -1.64
C ILE A 270 19.36 -20.60 -2.83
N ILE A 271 19.60 -21.26 -3.97
CA ILE A 271 18.80 -21.14 -5.18
C ILE A 271 17.76 -22.25 -5.24
N HIS A 272 16.50 -21.86 -5.17
CA HIS A 272 15.37 -22.76 -5.26
C HIS A 272 14.60 -22.55 -6.55
N THR A 273 14.43 -23.60 -7.31
CA THR A 273 13.76 -23.53 -8.62
C THR A 273 12.51 -24.36 -8.64
N SER A 274 11.49 -23.85 -9.30
CA SER A 274 10.28 -24.58 -9.62
C SER A 274 9.74 -24.09 -10.96
N PHE A 275 8.82 -24.83 -11.53
CA PHE A 275 8.15 -24.44 -12.76
C PHE A 275 6.69 -24.90 -12.74
N GLU A 276 5.88 -24.23 -13.53
CA GLU A 276 4.51 -24.61 -13.83
C GLU A 276 4.41 -24.80 -15.35
N ALA A 277 4.01 -25.98 -15.79
CA ALA A 277 3.91 -26.30 -17.20
C ALA A 277 2.98 -25.31 -17.94
N GLU A 278 1.87 -24.94 -17.27
CA GLU A 278 0.86 -24.06 -17.84
C GLU A 278 0.21 -23.20 -16.75
N ASP A 279 0.22 -21.88 -16.92
CA ASP A 279 -0.35 -20.94 -15.97
C ASP A 279 -1.88 -20.82 -16.12
N TRP A 280 -2.60 -21.87 -15.73
CA TRP A 280 -4.06 -21.90 -15.71
C TRP A 280 -4.65 -20.91 -14.70
N ALA A 281 -3.97 -20.66 -13.59
CA ALA A 281 -4.41 -19.70 -12.59
C ALA A 281 -4.34 -18.27 -13.12
N GLY A 282 -3.24 -17.91 -13.78
CA GLY A 282 -3.09 -16.63 -14.45
C GLY A 282 -4.05 -16.47 -15.63
N LEU A 283 -4.33 -17.54 -16.38
CA LEU A 283 -5.35 -17.53 -17.43
C LEU A 283 -6.73 -17.24 -16.85
N SER A 284 -7.11 -17.94 -15.79
CA SER A 284 -8.39 -17.77 -15.10
C SER A 284 -8.56 -16.32 -14.63
N ALA A 285 -7.56 -15.75 -13.94
CA ALA A 285 -7.60 -14.38 -13.44
C ALA A 285 -7.78 -13.36 -14.57
N ARG A 286 -7.02 -13.52 -15.68
CA ARG A 286 -7.09 -12.59 -16.81
C ARG A 286 -8.38 -12.71 -17.62
N VAL A 287 -8.93 -13.91 -17.76
CA VAL A 287 -10.24 -14.13 -18.38
C VAL A 287 -11.34 -13.52 -17.50
N ALA A 288 -11.27 -13.68 -16.18
CA ALA A 288 -12.23 -13.08 -15.25
C ALA A 288 -12.25 -11.54 -15.31
N GLU A 289 -11.08 -10.90 -15.46
CA GLU A 289 -10.92 -9.45 -15.62
C GLU A 289 -11.29 -8.94 -17.03
N SER A 290 -11.44 -9.81 -18.01
CA SER A 290 -11.72 -9.45 -19.40
C SER A 290 -13.20 -9.16 -19.64
N ASN A 291 -13.48 -8.51 -20.78
CA ASN A 291 -14.85 -8.33 -21.29
C ASN A 291 -15.19 -9.37 -22.40
N LEU A 292 -14.62 -10.56 -22.32
CA LEU A 292 -14.88 -11.62 -23.29
C LEU A 292 -16.33 -12.09 -23.22
N GLU A 293 -16.94 -12.25 -24.37
CA GLU A 293 -18.20 -13.00 -24.49
C GLU A 293 -17.98 -14.44 -24.02
N HIS A 294 -19.00 -15.07 -23.48
CA HIS A 294 -18.94 -16.44 -22.94
C HIS A 294 -17.87 -16.67 -21.85
N LYS A 295 -17.40 -15.59 -21.22
CA LYS A 295 -16.37 -15.61 -20.19
C LYS A 295 -16.61 -16.68 -19.11
N GLN A 296 -17.84 -16.78 -18.58
CA GLN A 296 -18.16 -17.74 -17.53
C GLN A 296 -17.98 -19.19 -18.00
N ALA A 297 -18.44 -19.52 -19.19
CA ALA A 297 -18.27 -20.87 -19.75
C ALA A 297 -16.80 -21.24 -19.95
N ILE A 298 -15.96 -20.28 -20.33
CA ILE A 298 -14.50 -20.47 -20.44
C ILE A 298 -13.89 -20.67 -19.05
N LEU A 299 -14.30 -19.89 -18.04
CA LEU A 299 -13.85 -20.07 -16.66
C LEU A 299 -14.25 -21.43 -16.09
N ASP A 300 -15.45 -21.92 -16.41
CA ASP A 300 -15.91 -23.24 -15.99
C ASP A 300 -15.06 -24.37 -16.62
N ILE A 301 -14.63 -24.23 -17.89
CA ILE A 301 -13.69 -25.14 -18.53
C ILE A 301 -12.34 -25.10 -17.82
N ILE A 302 -11.80 -23.92 -17.54
CA ILE A 302 -10.53 -23.71 -16.84
C ILE A 302 -10.55 -24.36 -15.46
N ALA A 303 -11.64 -24.17 -14.70
CA ALA A 303 -11.79 -24.68 -13.34
C ALA A 303 -12.07 -26.19 -13.27
N SER A 304 -12.41 -26.85 -14.40
CA SER A 304 -12.75 -28.27 -14.42
C SER A 304 -11.53 -29.16 -14.16
N ASP A 305 -11.75 -30.38 -13.69
CA ASP A 305 -10.70 -31.40 -13.44
C ASP A 305 -10.25 -32.14 -14.72
N ARG A 306 -10.53 -31.56 -15.90
CA ARG A 306 -10.13 -32.17 -17.17
C ARG A 306 -8.62 -32.03 -17.39
N ASP A 307 -8.11 -32.96 -18.21
CA ASP A 307 -6.76 -32.90 -18.74
C ASP A 307 -6.46 -31.50 -19.39
N PRO A 308 -5.29 -30.92 -19.15
CA PRO A 308 -4.91 -29.58 -19.66
C PRO A 308 -5.06 -29.43 -21.18
N ASP A 309 -4.56 -30.39 -21.97
CA ASP A 309 -4.65 -30.36 -23.44
C ASP A 309 -6.13 -30.42 -23.91
N ARG A 310 -6.98 -31.08 -23.11
CA ARG A 310 -8.43 -31.16 -23.37
C ARG A 310 -9.11 -29.83 -23.04
N LYS A 311 -8.73 -29.17 -21.96
CA LYS A 311 -9.25 -27.82 -21.61
C LYS A 311 -8.95 -26.83 -22.73
N GLU A 312 -7.70 -26.78 -23.18
CA GLU A 312 -7.25 -25.88 -24.25
C GLU A 312 -8.05 -26.15 -25.54
N ARG A 313 -8.19 -27.43 -25.91
CA ARG A 313 -8.97 -27.82 -27.09
C ARG A 313 -10.43 -27.42 -26.98
N LEU A 314 -11.08 -27.62 -25.84
CA LEU A 314 -12.49 -27.24 -25.63
C LEU A 314 -12.67 -25.71 -25.75
N ILE A 315 -11.74 -24.92 -25.26
CA ILE A 315 -11.79 -23.46 -25.43
C ILE A 315 -11.60 -23.09 -26.90
N ARG A 316 -10.62 -23.70 -27.59
CA ARG A 316 -10.29 -23.43 -28.98
C ARG A 316 -11.43 -23.80 -29.95
N GLU A 317 -12.05 -24.98 -29.75
CA GLU A 317 -13.09 -25.48 -30.63
C GLU A 317 -14.47 -24.89 -30.29
N GLY A 318 -14.75 -24.70 -29.02
CA GLY A 318 -16.05 -24.19 -28.54
C GLY A 318 -16.20 -22.68 -28.62
N TYR A 319 -15.08 -21.95 -28.52
CA TYR A 319 -15.05 -20.48 -28.42
C TYR A 319 -13.92 -19.88 -29.30
N PRO A 320 -13.95 -20.09 -30.62
CA PRO A 320 -12.82 -19.77 -31.49
C PRO A 320 -12.45 -18.27 -31.52
N GLU A 321 -13.42 -17.36 -31.45
CA GLU A 321 -13.18 -15.92 -31.42
C GLU A 321 -12.52 -15.51 -30.09
N GLN A 322 -13.04 -16.01 -28.96
CA GLN A 322 -12.48 -15.75 -27.65
C GLN A 322 -11.09 -16.39 -27.50
N TYR A 323 -10.89 -17.59 -28.06
CA TYR A 323 -9.58 -18.23 -28.11
C TYR A 323 -8.58 -17.41 -28.90
N ALA A 324 -8.96 -16.85 -30.05
CA ALA A 324 -8.10 -15.97 -30.82
C ALA A 324 -7.66 -14.71 -30.02
N TYR A 325 -8.57 -14.16 -29.22
CA TYR A 325 -8.25 -13.08 -28.31
C TYR A 325 -7.30 -13.53 -27.19
N ILE A 326 -7.59 -14.67 -26.54
CA ILE A 326 -6.75 -15.25 -25.48
C ILE A 326 -5.36 -15.52 -26.01
N PHE A 327 -5.22 -16.15 -27.18
CA PHE A 327 -3.96 -16.47 -27.83
C PHE A 327 -3.11 -15.22 -28.09
N LYS A 328 -3.74 -14.17 -28.60
CA LYS A 328 -3.05 -12.95 -29.00
C LYS A 328 -2.71 -12.01 -27.83
N TYR A 329 -3.59 -11.90 -26.85
CA TYR A 329 -3.49 -10.85 -25.83
C TYR A 329 -3.28 -11.37 -24.40
N ILE A 330 -3.68 -12.60 -24.09
CA ILE A 330 -3.56 -13.17 -22.75
C ILE A 330 -2.35 -14.10 -22.65
N TYR A 331 -2.21 -15.09 -23.51
CA TYR A 331 -1.12 -16.07 -23.48
C TYR A 331 0.29 -15.45 -23.41
N PRO A 332 0.64 -14.38 -24.15
CA PRO A 332 1.96 -13.77 -24.01
C PRO A 332 2.28 -13.29 -22.60
N ALA A 333 1.24 -12.90 -21.85
CA ALA A 333 1.40 -12.45 -20.48
C ALA A 333 1.42 -13.58 -19.42
N LEU A 334 1.18 -14.81 -19.82
CA LEU A 334 1.33 -16.01 -18.97
C LEU A 334 2.73 -16.60 -19.04
N ARG A 335 3.53 -16.23 -20.03
CA ARG A 335 4.92 -16.64 -20.17
C ARG A 335 5.80 -15.71 -19.34
N HIS A 336 5.95 -16.03 -18.06
CA HIS A 336 6.71 -15.21 -17.13
C HIS A 336 7.52 -16.09 -16.16
N SER A 337 8.39 -15.44 -15.43
CA SER A 337 9.07 -16.05 -14.29
C SER A 337 8.81 -15.18 -13.05
N ASP A 338 8.27 -15.78 -12.02
CA ASP A 338 8.19 -15.16 -10.71
C ASP A 338 9.51 -15.39 -9.98
N TYR A 339 9.96 -14.38 -9.27
CA TYR A 339 11.15 -14.48 -8.45
C TYR A 339 10.91 -13.88 -7.07
N SER A 340 11.63 -14.43 -6.10
CA SER A 340 11.62 -13.96 -4.72
C SER A 340 13.05 -14.00 -4.18
N VAL A 341 13.48 -12.88 -3.61
CA VAL A 341 14.76 -12.74 -2.89
C VAL A 341 14.44 -12.64 -1.41
N GLU A 342 14.71 -13.71 -0.66
CA GLU A 342 14.62 -13.70 0.80
C GLU A 342 15.97 -13.30 1.38
N TYR A 343 15.96 -12.43 2.37
CA TYR A 343 17.15 -11.95 3.02
C TYR A 343 16.92 -11.73 4.52
N ILE A 344 17.97 -11.88 5.29
CA ILE A 344 17.99 -11.59 6.71
C ILE A 344 18.60 -10.20 6.91
N VAL A 345 17.91 -9.37 7.69
CA VAL A 345 18.41 -8.09 8.16
C VAL A 345 18.94 -8.27 9.57
N ARG A 346 20.10 -7.68 9.89
CA ARG A 346 20.64 -7.75 11.26
C ARG A 346 19.72 -7.07 12.27
N HIS A 347 19.86 -7.44 13.53
CA HIS A 347 19.19 -6.72 14.61
C HIS A 347 19.90 -5.40 14.91
N TYR A 348 19.11 -4.41 15.34
CA TYR A 348 19.60 -3.11 15.78
C TYR A 348 19.37 -2.96 17.27
N SER A 349 20.37 -2.45 17.99
CA SER A 349 20.32 -2.24 19.45
C SER A 349 20.57 -0.78 19.83
N ASP A 350 21.18 0.02 18.95
CA ASP A 350 21.40 1.44 19.19
C ASP A 350 20.15 2.23 18.81
N ILE A 351 19.61 2.99 19.76
CA ILE A 351 18.35 3.75 19.62
C ILE A 351 18.48 4.84 18.53
N ASN A 352 19.63 5.49 18.41
CA ASN A 352 19.82 6.52 17.39
C ASN A 352 19.88 5.88 16.00
N GLU A 353 20.46 4.69 15.89
CA GLU A 353 20.42 3.91 14.65
C GLU A 353 19.00 3.49 14.29
N ILE A 354 18.23 2.95 15.25
CA ILE A 354 16.83 2.59 15.05
C ILE A 354 16.01 3.80 14.60
N LYS A 355 16.20 4.96 15.23
CA LYS A 355 15.54 6.21 14.84
C LYS A 355 15.87 6.63 13.41
N SER A 356 17.13 6.55 13.01
CA SER A 356 17.59 6.87 11.66
C SER A 356 16.99 5.90 10.63
N ILE A 357 16.95 4.61 10.94
CA ILE A 357 16.39 3.58 10.07
C ILE A 357 14.85 3.72 9.98
N MET A 358 14.19 4.05 11.08
CA MET A 358 12.74 4.33 11.06
C MET A 358 12.39 5.44 10.06
N ALA A 359 13.21 6.48 10.01
CA ALA A 359 13.00 7.61 9.11
C ALA A 359 13.28 7.29 7.62
N THR A 360 14.24 6.40 7.34
CA THR A 360 14.75 6.15 5.97
C THR A 360 14.30 4.81 5.38
N SER A 361 14.25 3.75 6.20
CA SER A 361 14.04 2.38 5.77
C SER A 361 13.33 1.54 6.84
N PRO A 362 12.11 1.94 7.28
CA PRO A 362 11.41 1.33 8.41
C PRO A 362 11.11 -0.16 8.22
N GLN A 363 11.08 -0.65 6.98
CA GLN A 363 10.89 -2.07 6.65
C GLN A 363 12.06 -2.96 7.15
N LYS A 364 13.20 -2.39 7.52
CA LYS A 364 14.32 -3.11 8.12
C LYS A 364 14.15 -3.37 9.61
N LEU A 365 13.25 -2.63 10.26
CA LEU A 365 13.02 -2.76 11.69
C LEU A 365 12.08 -3.91 12.03
N SER A 366 12.28 -4.53 13.18
CA SER A 366 11.32 -5.41 13.81
C SER A 366 10.30 -4.60 14.62
N LEU A 367 9.18 -5.22 14.94
CA LEU A 367 8.18 -4.60 15.81
C LEU A 367 8.74 -4.35 17.22
N GLU A 368 9.62 -5.23 17.73
CA GLU A 368 10.30 -5.06 19.01
C GLU A 368 11.24 -3.85 18.98
N GLU A 369 12.02 -3.65 17.92
CA GLU A 369 12.91 -2.50 17.76
C GLU A 369 12.14 -1.18 17.74
N LEU A 370 10.98 -1.13 17.06
CA LEU A 370 10.10 0.01 17.10
C LEU A 370 9.53 0.23 18.50
N TYR A 371 9.16 -0.83 19.22
CA TYR A 371 8.69 -0.72 20.59
C TYR A 371 9.78 -0.19 21.54
N LEU A 372 11.02 -0.63 21.38
CA LEU A 372 12.16 -0.09 22.12
C LEU A 372 12.33 1.42 21.88
N LEU A 373 12.25 1.84 20.62
CA LEU A 373 12.30 3.26 20.28
C LEU A 373 11.14 4.05 20.87
N ALA A 374 9.92 3.49 20.88
CA ALA A 374 8.75 4.16 21.47
C ALA A 374 8.96 4.44 22.96
N ASN A 375 9.59 3.51 23.69
CA ASN A 375 9.85 3.67 25.15
C ASN A 375 10.88 4.76 25.50
N GLU A 376 11.64 5.26 24.52
CA GLU A 376 12.56 6.40 24.73
C GLU A 376 11.81 7.75 24.74
N TYR A 377 10.58 7.76 24.33
CA TYR A 377 9.75 8.96 24.30
C TYR A 377 8.73 8.97 25.42
N GLU A 378 8.37 10.15 25.87
CA GLU A 378 7.26 10.32 26.81
C GLU A 378 5.96 9.78 26.20
N GLN A 379 5.23 8.97 26.97
CA GLN A 379 3.96 8.43 26.51
C GLN A 379 2.98 9.56 26.16
N GLY A 380 2.40 9.49 24.99
CA GLY A 380 1.51 10.53 24.47
C GLY A 380 2.20 11.66 23.73
N SER A 381 3.55 11.72 23.69
CA SER A 381 4.29 12.65 22.84
C SER A 381 4.04 12.38 21.35
N ASN A 382 4.40 13.33 20.50
CA ASN A 382 4.31 13.18 19.05
C ASN A 382 5.17 12.04 18.54
N GLU A 383 6.39 11.98 19.04
CA GLU A 383 7.39 11.01 18.68
C GLU A 383 6.95 9.60 19.08
N HIS A 384 6.42 9.42 20.30
CA HIS A 384 5.85 8.16 20.77
C HIS A 384 4.72 7.68 19.86
N HIS A 385 3.83 8.59 19.45
CA HIS A 385 2.75 8.27 18.55
C HIS A 385 3.25 7.91 17.15
N GLU A 386 4.20 8.67 16.60
CA GLU A 386 4.75 8.42 15.27
C GLU A 386 5.36 7.01 15.16
N VAL A 387 6.06 6.55 16.20
CA VAL A 387 6.62 5.21 16.22
C VAL A 387 5.53 4.14 16.08
N PHE A 388 4.41 4.23 16.82
CA PHE A 388 3.33 3.25 16.71
C PHE A 388 2.55 3.35 15.40
N GLU A 389 2.46 4.53 14.80
CA GLU A 389 1.92 4.68 13.45
C GLU A 389 2.82 4.02 12.39
N VAL A 390 4.14 4.14 12.53
CA VAL A 390 5.09 3.40 11.70
C VAL A 390 4.95 1.89 11.94
N ALA A 391 4.87 1.46 13.20
CA ALA A 391 4.73 0.06 13.57
C ALA A 391 3.50 -0.59 12.93
N VAL A 392 2.31 -0.01 13.07
CA VAL A 392 1.08 -0.58 12.51
C VAL A 392 1.06 -0.51 10.98
N ARG A 393 1.75 0.44 10.37
CA ARG A 393 1.90 0.54 8.92
C ARG A 393 2.81 -0.55 8.37
N MET A 394 3.89 -0.90 9.10
CA MET A 394 4.80 -1.97 8.71
C MET A 394 4.21 -3.36 9.00
N PHE A 395 3.46 -3.49 10.09
CA PHE A 395 2.86 -4.73 10.58
C PHE A 395 1.33 -4.63 10.70
N PRO A 396 0.59 -4.40 9.60
CA PRO A 396 -0.84 -4.05 9.65
C PRO A 396 -1.76 -5.16 10.17
N ASN A 397 -1.29 -6.41 10.17
CA ASN A 397 -2.04 -7.57 10.63
C ASN A 397 -1.51 -8.14 11.96
N ASP A 398 -0.50 -7.52 12.56
CA ASP A 398 0.02 -7.93 13.85
C ASP A 398 -0.88 -7.39 14.97
N GLU A 399 -1.27 -8.28 15.89
CA GLU A 399 -2.22 -7.94 16.96
C GLU A 399 -1.62 -6.96 17.97
N ILE A 400 -0.32 -7.08 18.28
CA ILE A 400 0.37 -6.21 19.24
C ILE A 400 0.63 -4.83 18.63
N ALA A 401 1.00 -4.76 17.36
CA ALA A 401 1.13 -3.50 16.65
C ALA A 401 -0.19 -2.72 16.64
N ASN A 402 -1.30 -3.41 16.34
CA ASN A 402 -2.62 -2.80 16.36
C ASN A 402 -3.07 -2.40 17.78
N LEU A 403 -2.76 -3.20 18.80
CA LEU A 403 -3.07 -2.86 20.20
C LEU A 403 -2.35 -1.58 20.65
N ASN A 404 -1.04 -1.52 20.41
CA ASN A 404 -0.23 -0.38 20.83
C ASN A 404 -0.60 0.89 20.04
N ALA A 405 -0.87 0.76 18.74
CA ALA A 405 -1.38 1.87 17.94
C ALA A 405 -2.77 2.35 18.41
N ALA A 406 -3.65 1.43 18.85
CA ALA A 406 -4.95 1.79 19.43
C ALA A 406 -4.78 2.60 20.72
N ASN A 407 -3.91 2.16 21.63
CA ASN A 407 -3.61 2.87 22.86
C ASN A 407 -3.05 4.28 22.57
N SER A 408 -2.12 4.37 21.64
CA SER A 408 -1.54 5.65 21.21
C SER A 408 -2.58 6.57 20.55
N ALA A 409 -3.49 6.03 19.73
CA ALA A 409 -4.59 6.77 19.14
C ALA A 409 -5.59 7.27 20.21
N MET A 410 -5.91 6.45 21.21
CA MET A 410 -6.77 6.86 22.32
C MET A 410 -6.15 8.00 23.14
N GLN A 411 -4.84 7.97 23.42
CA GLN A 411 -4.15 9.08 24.09
C GLN A 411 -4.33 10.41 23.35
N LYS A 412 -4.36 10.35 22.01
CA LYS A 412 -4.62 11.52 21.16
C LYS A 412 -6.11 11.78 20.89
N ARG A 413 -6.98 11.00 21.51
CA ARG A 413 -8.44 11.06 21.37
C ARG A 413 -8.91 10.84 19.93
N ASP A 414 -8.12 10.13 19.14
CA ASP A 414 -8.50 9.69 17.83
C ASP A 414 -9.26 8.36 17.91
N PHE A 415 -10.54 8.49 18.23
CA PHE A 415 -11.40 7.34 18.49
C PHE A 415 -11.68 6.48 17.25
N ASP A 416 -11.66 7.07 16.09
CA ASP A 416 -11.94 6.31 14.85
C ASP A 416 -10.82 5.37 14.53
N SER A 417 -9.60 5.84 14.67
CA SER A 417 -8.46 4.97 14.45
C SER A 417 -8.25 3.99 15.58
N ALA A 418 -8.45 4.42 16.81
CA ALA A 418 -8.46 3.49 17.93
C ALA A 418 -9.43 2.34 17.68
N LYS A 419 -10.66 2.65 17.22
CA LYS A 419 -11.67 1.64 16.87
C LYS A 419 -11.23 0.71 15.73
N ARG A 420 -10.57 1.26 14.70
CA ARG A 420 -10.04 0.44 13.58
C ARG A 420 -8.94 -0.51 14.05
N TYR A 421 -7.99 0.00 14.84
CA TYR A 421 -6.89 -0.80 15.37
C TYR A 421 -7.41 -1.85 16.36
N LEU A 422 -8.33 -1.51 17.26
CA LEU A 422 -8.92 -2.47 18.21
C LEU A 422 -9.63 -3.65 17.53
N LYS A 423 -10.16 -3.48 16.33
CA LYS A 423 -10.72 -4.60 15.54
C LYS A 423 -9.68 -5.64 15.18
N ARG A 424 -8.40 -5.25 15.06
CA ARG A 424 -7.26 -6.11 14.68
C ARG A 424 -6.32 -6.42 15.84
N ALA A 425 -6.58 -5.89 17.04
CA ALA A 425 -5.73 -6.06 18.22
C ALA A 425 -5.84 -7.44 18.91
N GLY A 426 -6.47 -8.41 18.26
CA GLY A 426 -6.62 -9.77 18.79
C GLY A 426 -7.56 -9.86 19.99
N LYS A 427 -7.35 -10.88 20.84
CA LYS A 427 -8.21 -11.22 21.97
C LYS A 427 -7.46 -11.37 23.29
N SER A 428 -6.26 -10.83 23.40
CA SER A 428 -5.48 -10.88 24.65
C SER A 428 -6.18 -10.13 25.78
N ALA A 429 -5.72 -10.34 27.00
CA ALA A 429 -6.21 -9.64 28.17
C ALA A 429 -5.99 -8.12 28.06
N GLU A 430 -4.83 -7.72 27.52
CA GLU A 430 -4.48 -6.32 27.25
C GLU A 430 -5.39 -5.71 26.16
N ALA A 431 -5.72 -6.48 25.12
CA ALA A 431 -6.65 -6.01 24.10
C ALA A 431 -8.08 -5.85 24.63
N THR A 432 -8.49 -6.71 25.58
CA THR A 432 -9.76 -6.59 26.30
C THR A 432 -9.76 -5.34 27.17
N TYR A 433 -8.68 -5.10 27.89
CA TYR A 433 -8.48 -3.88 28.68
C TYR A 433 -8.54 -2.62 27.79
N ALA A 434 -7.84 -2.60 26.66
CA ALA A 434 -7.83 -1.47 25.74
C ALA A 434 -9.22 -1.17 25.15
N ARG A 435 -10.04 -2.20 24.89
CA ARG A 435 -11.45 -2.01 24.50
C ARG A 435 -12.28 -1.41 25.65
N GLY A 436 -12.01 -1.79 26.89
CA GLY A 436 -12.62 -1.17 28.08
C GLY A 436 -12.22 0.31 28.20
N ALA A 437 -10.94 0.63 27.98
CA ALA A 437 -10.44 1.99 27.96
C ALA A 437 -11.12 2.83 26.85
N TYR A 438 -11.23 2.27 25.64
CA TYR A 438 -11.96 2.91 24.55
C TYR A 438 -13.42 3.20 24.93
N ALA A 439 -14.14 2.20 25.46
CA ALA A 439 -15.54 2.35 25.86
C ALA A 439 -15.70 3.45 26.92
N ALA A 440 -14.82 3.49 27.93
CA ALA A 440 -14.82 4.53 28.96
C ALA A 440 -14.60 5.94 28.36
N MET A 441 -13.71 6.09 27.39
CA MET A 441 -13.42 7.37 26.77
C MET A 441 -14.53 7.88 25.86
N VAL A 442 -15.33 6.97 25.26
CA VAL A 442 -16.53 7.34 24.49
C VAL A 442 -17.81 7.38 25.34
N GLU A 443 -17.65 7.37 26.67
CA GLU A 443 -18.71 7.47 27.67
C GLU A 443 -19.66 6.25 27.72
N ASP A 444 -19.29 5.11 27.11
CA ASP A 444 -19.99 3.83 27.29
C ASP A 444 -19.46 3.10 28.54
N TYR A 445 -19.83 3.66 29.69
CA TYR A 445 -19.34 3.20 30.99
C TYR A 445 -19.84 1.80 31.39
N GLN A 446 -20.97 1.35 30.86
CA GLN A 446 -21.46 0.00 31.10
C GLN A 446 -20.56 -1.04 30.46
N THR A 447 -20.33 -0.90 29.16
CA THR A 447 -19.40 -1.79 28.41
C THR A 447 -17.99 -1.72 29.00
N ALA A 448 -17.53 -0.53 29.40
CA ALA A 448 -16.21 -0.36 30.01
C ALA A 448 -16.07 -1.20 31.30
N ARG A 449 -17.07 -1.17 32.20
CA ARG A 449 -17.06 -1.96 33.45
C ARG A 449 -16.97 -3.46 33.18
N GLU A 450 -17.74 -3.95 32.23
CA GLU A 450 -17.74 -5.37 31.86
C GLU A 450 -16.37 -5.81 31.33
N LEU A 451 -15.78 -5.01 30.44
CA LEU A 451 -14.48 -5.30 29.84
C LEU A 451 -13.32 -5.18 30.86
N PHE A 452 -13.34 -4.19 31.72
CA PHE A 452 -12.32 -4.08 32.78
C PHE A 452 -12.39 -5.26 33.76
N LYS A 453 -13.58 -5.72 34.17
CA LYS A 453 -13.73 -6.93 35.01
C LYS A 453 -13.22 -8.18 34.30
N GLN A 454 -13.47 -8.31 33.01
CA GLN A 454 -12.93 -9.43 32.20
C GLN A 454 -11.39 -9.37 32.10
N ALA A 455 -10.83 -8.19 31.88
CA ALA A 455 -9.39 -7.99 31.84
C ALA A 455 -8.73 -8.25 33.21
N GLU A 456 -9.34 -7.82 34.30
CA GLU A 456 -8.89 -8.12 35.68
C GLU A 456 -8.88 -9.62 35.94
N ALA A 457 -9.96 -10.32 35.60
CA ALA A 457 -10.07 -11.77 35.75
C ALA A 457 -9.05 -12.51 34.90
N ALA A 458 -8.62 -11.92 33.79
CA ALA A 458 -7.55 -12.43 32.92
C ALA A 458 -6.12 -12.01 33.33
N GLY A 459 -5.97 -11.31 34.47
CA GLY A 459 -4.67 -11.01 35.07
C GLY A 459 -4.16 -9.58 34.87
N ILE A 460 -4.92 -8.68 34.27
CA ILE A 460 -4.51 -7.27 34.11
C ILE A 460 -4.81 -6.49 35.41
N ALA A 461 -3.81 -6.37 36.27
CA ALA A 461 -3.94 -5.69 37.58
C ALA A 461 -4.41 -4.21 37.45
N GLN A 462 -3.98 -3.53 36.37
CA GLN A 462 -4.37 -2.15 36.11
C GLN A 462 -5.90 -1.99 35.87
N ALA A 463 -6.60 -3.05 35.48
CA ALA A 463 -8.04 -2.99 35.19
C ALA A 463 -8.88 -2.63 36.41
N ALA A 464 -8.57 -3.19 37.59
CA ALA A 464 -9.24 -2.85 38.83
C ALA A 464 -9.03 -1.38 39.25
N VAL A 465 -7.78 -0.89 39.09
CA VAL A 465 -7.44 0.50 39.40
C VAL A 465 -8.20 1.45 38.46
N THR A 466 -8.14 1.20 37.18
CA THR A 466 -8.83 2.03 36.16
C THR A 466 -10.34 2.03 36.33
N LEU A 467 -10.93 0.89 36.72
CA LEU A 467 -12.35 0.79 36.99
C LEU A 467 -12.75 1.68 38.20
N ALA A 468 -11.99 1.64 39.30
CA ALA A 468 -12.23 2.48 40.46
C ALA A 468 -12.07 3.98 40.18
N GLU A 469 -11.05 4.35 39.39
CA GLU A 469 -10.83 5.73 38.92
C GLU A 469 -11.99 6.22 38.04
N MET A 470 -12.45 5.40 37.09
CA MET A 470 -13.60 5.70 36.25
C MET A 470 -14.88 5.92 37.09
N ASP A 471 -15.17 5.04 38.05
CA ASP A 471 -16.35 5.18 38.88
C ASP A 471 -16.28 6.45 39.78
N THR A 472 -15.09 6.80 40.25
CA THR A 472 -14.85 8.06 40.99
C THR A 472 -15.08 9.27 40.08
N PHE A 473 -14.64 9.22 38.82
CA PHE A 473 -14.84 10.28 37.84
C PHE A 473 -16.34 10.49 37.53
N ILE A 474 -17.07 9.40 37.32
CA ILE A 474 -18.52 9.43 37.02
C ILE A 474 -19.30 10.05 38.18
N ASN A 475 -18.95 9.69 39.42
CA ASN A 475 -19.64 10.19 40.61
C ASN A 475 -19.36 11.67 40.92
N LYS A 476 -18.31 12.25 40.31
CA LYS A 476 -17.97 13.69 40.43
C LYS A 476 -18.57 14.56 39.32
N LYS A 477 -19.08 13.95 38.25
CA LYS A 477 -19.67 14.60 37.07
C LYS A 477 -21.18 14.80 37.27
#